data_5c456d5fd3c9d3f9fa2503e9b3a56d98
#
_entry.id   5c456d5fd3c9d3f9fa2503e9b3a56d98
#
_cell.length_a   1.000
_cell.length_b   1.000
_cell.length_c   1.000
_cell.angle_alpha   90.00
_cell.angle_beta   90.00
_cell.angle_gamma   90.00
#
_symmetry.space_group_name_H-M   'P 1'
#
loop_
_entity.id
_entity.type
_entity.pdbx_description
1 polymer ?
#
loop_
_entity_poly.entity_id
_entity_poly.type
_entity_poly.pdbx_seq_one_letter_code
_entity_poly.pdbx_strand_id
1 'polypeptide(L)'
;MKRTMITMAALAASTLALAACGSAESISGNASAEGSKSGSTTLVVGSQDYYSNEIIAEVYAQALENAGYTVDRQMRIGQREVYMPEIEADTIDVFPEYTGNLLQYFDQNATARSTDEVYDALTTLLPQGLRALDQAPATDQDSYVVTTTFATEHSLSSIGDLAGAGPLTLGGNSELETRPYGPAGLAQTYGVSVNFTPIEDSGGPLTVKALTDGDIQLANIYSSDPVLADG
;
A
#
# COMPACT_ATOMS: atom_id res chain seq x y z
N MET A 1 40.70 -54.61 -2.78
CA MET A 1 40.47 -55.97 -2.25
C MET A 1 39.01 -56.13 -1.90
N LYS A 2 38.40 -57.19 -2.45
CA LYS A 2 37.14 -57.88 -2.09
C LYS A 2 35.85 -57.02 -2.16
N ARG A 3 34.97 -57.15 -3.22
CA ARG A 3 34.04 -58.25 -3.56
C ARG A 3 33.08 -58.55 -2.41
N THR A 4 31.74 -58.47 -2.54
CA THR A 4 30.86 -59.44 -3.27
C THR A 4 29.41 -58.85 -3.18
N MET A 5 28.67 -58.69 -4.29
CA MET A 5 27.66 -59.59 -4.92
C MET A 5 26.37 -59.82 -4.11
N ILE A 6 25.26 -59.35 -4.68
CA ILE A 6 24.11 -60.02 -5.30
C ILE A 6 23.10 -60.61 -4.32
N THR A 7 21.82 -60.24 -4.43
CA THR A 7 20.76 -61.14 -4.94
C THR A 7 19.46 -60.39 -5.27
N MET A 8 18.94 -60.70 -6.46
CA MET A 8 17.58 -60.44 -6.97
C MET A 8 16.57 -61.36 -6.28
N ALA A 9 15.32 -60.91 -6.14
CA ALA A 9 14.15 -61.78 -6.19
C ALA A 9 12.95 -60.98 -6.76
N ALA A 10 12.42 -61.51 -7.85
CA ALA A 10 11.26 -61.04 -8.60
C ALA A 10 10.00 -61.92 -8.22
N LEU A 11 8.88 -61.53 -8.83
CA LEU A 11 7.54 -62.19 -8.92
C LEU A 11 6.58 -61.81 -7.78
N ALA A 12 5.28 -61.54 -8.01
CA ALA A 12 4.41 -61.88 -9.13
C ALA A 12 3.17 -60.94 -9.15
N ALA A 13 2.63 -60.82 -10.34
CA ALA A 13 1.38 -60.16 -10.69
C ALA A 13 0.12 -60.88 -10.12
N SER A 14 -0.93 -60.10 -9.88
CA SER A 14 -2.30 -60.61 -9.87
C SER A 14 -3.28 -59.52 -10.32
N THR A 15 -3.72 -59.64 -11.54
CA THR A 15 -4.86 -58.99 -12.17
C THR A 15 -6.16 -59.60 -11.66
N LEU A 16 -7.11 -58.77 -11.26
CA LEU A 16 -8.54 -59.15 -11.21
C LEU A 16 -9.37 -58.01 -11.81
N ALA A 17 -9.83 -58.26 -13.02
CA ALA A 17 -10.90 -57.53 -13.66
C ALA A 17 -12.23 -58.14 -13.25
N LEU A 18 -13.18 -57.34 -12.77
CA LEU A 18 -14.60 -57.68 -12.77
C LEU A 18 -15.38 -56.62 -13.50
N ALA A 19 -15.85 -57.01 -14.67
CA ALA A 19 -16.89 -56.31 -15.39
C ALA A 19 -18.25 -56.74 -14.82
N ALA A 20 -19.12 -55.77 -14.53
CA ALA A 20 -20.55 -55.99 -14.36
C ALA A 20 -21.31 -54.97 -15.19
N CYS A 21 -21.88 -55.42 -16.30
CA CYS A 21 -22.94 -54.72 -17.04
C CYS A 21 -24.25 -54.82 -16.24
N GLY A 22 -25.00 -53.76 -16.15
CA GLY A 22 -26.37 -53.70 -15.59
C GLY A 22 -27.11 -52.48 -16.11
N SER A 23 -27.87 -52.69 -17.15
CA SER A 23 -29.12 -52.07 -17.65
C SER A 23 -29.48 -50.62 -17.30
N ALA A 24 -29.81 -49.88 -18.36
CA ALA A 24 -30.47 -48.61 -18.40
C ALA A 24 -31.85 -48.60 -17.73
N GLU A 25 -32.11 -47.59 -16.92
CA GLU A 25 -33.44 -47.00 -16.77
C GLU A 25 -33.31 -45.50 -16.60
N SER A 26 -33.95 -44.79 -17.50
CA SER A 26 -34.12 -43.34 -17.52
C SER A 26 -35.11 -42.91 -16.47
N ILE A 27 -34.71 -42.04 -15.51
CA ILE A 27 -35.64 -41.25 -14.72
C ILE A 27 -35.22 -39.79 -14.80
N SER A 28 -36.15 -38.99 -15.31
CA SER A 28 -36.20 -37.54 -15.31
C SER A 28 -35.95 -36.91 -13.93
N GLY A 29 -35.21 -35.80 -13.94
CA GLY A 29 -35.45 -34.69 -13.03
C GLY A 29 -34.71 -34.75 -11.70
N ASN A 30 -33.64 -34.11 -11.63
CA ASN A 30 -33.32 -32.99 -10.74
C ASN A 30 -31.83 -32.62 -10.96
N ALA A 31 -31.60 -31.49 -11.59
CA ALA A 31 -30.28 -30.92 -11.61
C ALA A 31 -29.94 -30.48 -10.17
N SER A 32 -29.39 -31.41 -9.40
CA SER A 32 -28.62 -31.05 -8.23
C SER A 32 -27.40 -30.32 -8.75
N ALA A 33 -27.37 -29.02 -8.54
CA ALA A 33 -26.17 -28.25 -8.66
C ALA A 33 -25.11 -28.95 -7.76
N GLU A 34 -24.19 -29.68 -8.40
CA GLU A 34 -22.94 -30.01 -7.75
C GLU A 34 -22.27 -28.67 -7.46
N GLY A 35 -22.38 -28.25 -6.21
CA GLY A 35 -21.56 -27.17 -5.68
C GLY A 35 -20.12 -27.54 -5.93
N SER A 36 -19.50 -26.94 -6.92
CA SER A 36 -18.06 -26.83 -6.98
C SER A 36 -17.63 -26.34 -5.61
N LYS A 37 -16.94 -27.18 -4.86
CA LYS A 37 -16.12 -26.73 -3.74
C LYS A 37 -15.03 -25.89 -4.41
N SER A 38 -15.33 -24.61 -4.62
CA SER A 38 -14.32 -23.58 -4.85
C SER A 38 -13.40 -23.68 -3.65
N GLY A 39 -12.20 -24.18 -3.84
CA GLY A 39 -11.17 -24.00 -2.84
C GLY A 39 -11.13 -22.50 -2.58
N SER A 40 -11.34 -22.05 -1.34
CA SER A 40 -11.32 -20.64 -1.02
C SER A 40 -9.95 -20.11 -1.42
N THR A 41 -9.92 -19.24 -2.42
CA THR A 41 -8.69 -18.54 -2.80
C THR A 41 -8.34 -17.65 -1.62
N THR A 42 -7.16 -17.83 -1.07
CA THR A 42 -6.64 -16.93 -0.05
C THR A 42 -6.06 -15.72 -0.77
N LEU A 43 -6.49 -14.53 -0.38
CA LEU A 43 -5.97 -13.26 -0.86
C LEU A 43 -5.16 -12.59 0.23
N VAL A 44 -4.00 -12.06 -0.12
CA VAL A 44 -3.14 -11.30 0.78
C VAL A 44 -3.47 -9.82 0.64
N VAL A 45 -3.89 -9.20 1.74
CA VAL A 45 -4.16 -7.75 1.82
C VAL A 45 -3.08 -7.10 2.64
N GLY A 46 -2.36 -6.13 2.05
CA GLY A 46 -1.30 -5.39 2.72
C GLY A 46 -1.67 -3.95 3.06
N SER A 47 -0.89 -3.31 3.95
CA SER A 47 -0.96 -1.88 4.22
C SER A 47 0.41 -1.24 4.40
N GLN A 48 0.47 0.07 4.14
CA GLN A 48 1.57 0.93 4.56
C GLN A 48 1.64 1.03 6.10
N ASP A 49 2.77 1.52 6.62
CA ASP A 49 2.99 1.61 8.06
C ASP A 49 2.41 2.90 8.66
N TYR A 50 1.13 3.15 8.42
CA TYR A 50 0.41 4.23 9.09
C TYR A 50 -1.10 3.96 9.18
N TYR A 51 -1.70 4.65 10.13
CA TYR A 51 -3.03 4.40 10.66
C TYR A 51 -4.15 4.44 9.60
N SER A 52 -4.21 5.50 8.77
CA SER A 52 -5.31 5.63 7.81
C SER A 52 -5.27 4.55 6.73
N ASN A 53 -4.08 4.17 6.27
CA ASN A 53 -3.91 3.11 5.27
C ASN A 53 -4.26 1.74 5.83
N GLU A 54 -3.88 1.44 7.10
CA GLU A 54 -4.24 0.21 7.78
C GLU A 54 -5.77 0.05 7.90
N ILE A 55 -6.49 1.14 8.22
CA ILE A 55 -7.96 1.13 8.26
C ILE A 55 -8.55 0.79 6.88
N ILE A 56 -8.06 1.40 5.82
CA ILE A 56 -8.55 1.14 4.46
C ILE A 56 -8.28 -0.32 4.08
N ALA A 57 -7.09 -0.84 4.37
CA ALA A 57 -6.73 -2.23 4.13
C ALA A 57 -7.65 -3.19 4.88
N GLU A 58 -7.97 -2.90 6.15
CA GLU A 58 -8.90 -3.70 6.93
C GLU A 58 -10.33 -3.66 6.37
N VAL A 59 -10.80 -2.52 5.87
CA VAL A 59 -12.09 -2.42 5.18
C VAL A 59 -12.11 -3.32 3.94
N TYR A 60 -11.04 -3.34 3.14
CA TYR A 60 -10.94 -4.22 1.98
C TYR A 60 -10.88 -5.69 2.39
N ALA A 61 -10.12 -6.03 3.43
CA ALA A 61 -10.05 -7.39 3.95
C ALA A 61 -11.43 -7.92 4.37
N GLN A 62 -12.19 -7.15 5.15
CA GLN A 62 -13.55 -7.52 5.57
C GLN A 62 -14.53 -7.60 4.40
N ALA A 63 -14.43 -6.74 3.40
CA ALA A 63 -15.26 -6.79 2.21
C ALA A 63 -15.00 -8.08 1.41
N LEU A 64 -13.75 -8.48 1.27
CA LEU A 64 -13.36 -9.73 0.60
C LEU A 64 -13.82 -10.96 1.38
N GLU A 65 -13.67 -10.96 2.70
CA GLU A 65 -14.19 -12.03 3.57
C GLU A 65 -15.71 -12.16 3.46
N ASN A 66 -16.43 -11.05 3.44
CA ASN A 66 -17.88 -11.04 3.23
C ASN A 66 -18.27 -11.55 1.83
N ALA A 67 -17.40 -11.42 0.84
CA ALA A 67 -17.58 -11.99 -0.49
C ALA A 67 -17.19 -13.48 -0.59
N GLY A 68 -16.70 -14.09 0.50
CA GLY A 68 -16.38 -15.52 0.61
C GLY A 68 -14.92 -15.89 0.35
N TYR A 69 -14.03 -14.93 0.28
CA TYR A 69 -12.59 -15.19 0.21
C TYR A 69 -12.01 -15.45 1.60
N THR A 70 -10.91 -16.19 1.65
CA THR A 70 -10.05 -16.22 2.83
C THR A 70 -9.05 -15.08 2.67
N VAL A 71 -8.81 -14.29 3.73
CA VAL A 71 -7.88 -13.16 3.68
C VAL A 71 -6.75 -13.37 4.67
N ASP A 72 -5.52 -13.23 4.18
CA ASP A 72 -4.30 -13.06 4.98
C ASP A 72 -3.95 -11.57 5.04
N ARG A 73 -3.67 -11.05 6.23
CA ARG A 73 -3.42 -9.64 6.49
C ARG A 73 -1.94 -9.41 6.75
N GLN A 74 -1.30 -8.63 5.88
CA GLN A 74 0.07 -8.16 6.04
C GLN A 74 0.06 -6.65 6.27
N MET A 75 -0.30 -6.24 7.47
CA MET A 75 -0.45 -4.84 7.83
C MET A 75 0.88 -4.22 8.25
N ARG A 76 1.00 -2.90 8.04
CA ARG A 76 2.12 -2.08 8.50
C ARG A 76 3.49 -2.54 7.98
N ILE A 77 3.57 -2.82 6.69
CA ILE A 77 4.78 -3.38 6.05
C ILE A 77 5.91 -2.36 6.02
N GLY A 78 5.60 -1.07 5.91
CA GLY A 78 6.59 0.01 5.81
C GLY A 78 6.30 0.97 4.67
N GLN A 79 7.36 1.60 4.17
CA GLN A 79 7.29 2.57 3.08
C GLN A 79 7.22 1.87 1.71
N ARG A 80 6.92 2.65 0.66
CA ARG A 80 6.66 2.16 -0.71
C ARG A 80 7.78 1.33 -1.28
N GLU A 81 9.01 1.68 -0.99
CA GLU A 81 10.20 0.96 -1.41
C GLU A 81 10.30 -0.47 -0.82
N VAL A 82 9.60 -0.72 0.29
CA VAL A 82 9.58 -2.04 0.96
C VAL A 82 8.49 -2.93 0.37
N TYR A 83 7.26 -2.43 0.19
CA TYR A 83 6.13 -3.28 -0.21
C TYR A 83 5.92 -3.38 -1.73
N MET A 84 6.37 -2.43 -2.53
CA MET A 84 6.20 -2.51 -3.99
C MET A 84 6.84 -3.75 -4.62
N PRO A 85 8.06 -4.17 -4.21
CA PRO A 85 8.62 -5.43 -4.70
C PRO A 85 7.77 -6.66 -4.36
N GLU A 86 7.08 -6.67 -3.21
CA GLU A 86 6.20 -7.77 -2.80
C GLU A 86 4.91 -7.81 -3.63
N ILE A 87 4.36 -6.63 -3.97
CA ILE A 87 3.20 -6.53 -4.88
C ILE A 87 3.59 -6.99 -6.29
N GLU A 88 4.74 -6.57 -6.80
CA GLU A 88 5.24 -6.97 -8.13
C GLU A 88 5.60 -8.46 -8.20
N ALA A 89 5.90 -9.09 -7.06
CA ALA A 89 6.18 -10.52 -6.95
C ALA A 89 4.94 -11.40 -6.69
N ASP A 90 3.72 -10.82 -6.76
CA ASP A 90 2.44 -11.48 -6.47
C ASP A 90 2.36 -12.10 -5.04
N THR A 91 3.11 -11.55 -4.06
CA THR A 91 3.02 -11.96 -2.65
C THR A 91 1.98 -11.17 -1.88
N ILE A 92 1.53 -10.05 -2.42
CA ILE A 92 0.42 -9.24 -1.94
C ILE A 92 -0.55 -9.04 -3.10
N ASP A 93 -1.83 -9.40 -2.90
CA ASP A 93 -2.86 -9.35 -3.94
C ASP A 93 -3.62 -8.01 -3.98
N VAL A 94 -3.82 -7.38 -2.83
CA VAL A 94 -4.59 -6.13 -2.68
C VAL A 94 -3.88 -5.18 -1.73
N PHE A 95 -3.74 -3.93 -2.17
CA PHE A 95 -3.05 -2.91 -1.41
C PHE A 95 -3.70 -1.53 -1.63
N PRO A 96 -4.10 -0.80 -0.58
CA PRO A 96 -4.54 0.59 -0.69
C PRO A 96 -3.36 1.50 -1.00
N GLU A 97 -3.49 2.29 -2.04
CA GLU A 97 -2.46 3.22 -2.48
C GLU A 97 -3.00 4.62 -2.77
N TYR A 98 -2.10 5.59 -2.83
CA TYR A 98 -2.41 6.98 -3.14
C TYR A 98 -1.89 7.30 -4.53
N THR A 99 -2.80 7.66 -5.43
CA THR A 99 -2.53 7.77 -6.86
C THR A 99 -1.38 8.72 -7.17
N GLY A 100 -1.31 9.88 -6.50
CA GLY A 100 -0.26 10.86 -6.72
C GLY A 100 1.12 10.38 -6.29
N ASN A 101 1.21 9.81 -5.08
CA ASN A 101 2.47 9.32 -4.53
C ASN A 101 2.98 8.08 -5.29
N LEU A 102 2.06 7.20 -5.71
CA LEU A 102 2.42 6.04 -6.51
C LEU A 102 2.85 6.44 -7.93
N LEU A 103 2.19 7.42 -8.54
CA LEU A 103 2.63 7.96 -9.82
C LEU A 103 4.07 8.49 -9.73
N GLN A 104 4.38 9.26 -8.70
CA GLN A 104 5.72 9.81 -8.52
C GLN A 104 6.78 8.79 -8.11
N TYR A 105 6.38 7.66 -7.54
CA TYR A 105 7.27 6.53 -7.32
C TYR A 105 7.76 5.95 -8.65
N PHE A 106 6.87 5.79 -9.64
CA PHE A 106 7.22 5.29 -10.97
C PHE A 106 7.84 6.37 -11.89
N ASP A 107 7.39 7.63 -11.76
CA ASP A 107 7.92 8.75 -12.53
C ASP A 107 8.00 10.03 -11.69
N GLN A 108 9.20 10.29 -11.15
CA GLN A 108 9.46 11.50 -10.36
C GLN A 108 9.29 12.81 -11.14
N ASN A 109 9.28 12.75 -12.48
CA ASN A 109 9.10 13.91 -13.35
C ASN A 109 7.65 14.09 -13.82
N ALA A 110 6.70 13.28 -13.30
CA ALA A 110 5.30 13.38 -13.66
C ALA A 110 4.76 14.79 -13.45
N THR A 111 4.11 15.34 -14.48
CA THR A 111 3.55 16.69 -14.47
C THR A 111 2.05 16.76 -14.24
N ALA A 112 1.37 15.60 -14.23
CA ALA A 112 -0.05 15.48 -13.89
C ALA A 112 -0.35 16.04 -12.50
N ARG A 113 -1.44 16.81 -12.37
CA ARG A 113 -1.81 17.46 -11.09
C ARG A 113 -3.28 17.31 -10.72
N SER A 114 -4.18 17.21 -11.70
CA SER A 114 -5.58 16.91 -11.40
C SER A 114 -5.78 15.43 -11.12
N THR A 115 -6.82 15.10 -10.37
CA THR A 115 -7.17 13.72 -9.99
C THR A 115 -7.23 12.79 -11.20
N ASP A 116 -7.91 13.21 -12.26
CA ASP A 116 -8.09 12.39 -13.46
C ASP A 116 -6.78 12.23 -14.24
N GLU A 117 -6.01 13.30 -14.44
CA GLU A 117 -4.71 13.24 -15.11
C GLU A 117 -3.72 12.33 -14.36
N VAL A 118 -3.71 12.40 -13.03
CA VAL A 118 -2.85 11.57 -12.18
C VAL A 118 -3.23 10.09 -12.32
N TYR A 119 -4.52 9.78 -12.27
CA TYR A 119 -5.00 8.41 -12.40
C TYR A 119 -4.71 7.84 -13.79
N ASP A 120 -4.97 8.59 -14.85
CA ASP A 120 -4.69 8.18 -16.23
C ASP A 120 -3.19 7.94 -16.46
N ALA A 121 -2.34 8.84 -15.96
CA ALA A 121 -0.90 8.68 -16.04
C ALA A 121 -0.42 7.43 -15.27
N LEU A 122 -0.90 7.25 -14.04
CA LEU A 122 -0.56 6.10 -13.21
C LEU A 122 -0.92 4.77 -13.89
N THR A 123 -2.15 4.64 -14.39
CA THR A 123 -2.62 3.39 -15.01
C THR A 123 -1.81 2.99 -16.24
N THR A 124 -1.17 3.97 -16.89
CA THR A 124 -0.27 3.75 -18.04
C THR A 124 1.11 3.26 -17.62
N LEU A 125 1.56 3.61 -16.41
CA LEU A 125 2.89 3.29 -15.90
C LEU A 125 2.96 2.02 -15.06
N LEU A 126 1.81 1.49 -14.63
CA LEU A 126 1.79 0.28 -13.80
C LEU A 126 2.51 -0.88 -14.49
N PRO A 127 3.36 -1.62 -13.78
CA PRO A 127 3.97 -2.85 -14.27
C PRO A 127 2.94 -3.87 -14.76
N GLN A 128 3.36 -4.72 -15.68
CA GLN A 128 2.53 -5.82 -16.16
C GLN A 128 2.11 -6.74 -14.99
N GLY A 129 0.84 -7.04 -14.88
CA GLY A 129 0.28 -7.83 -13.78
C GLY A 129 -0.42 -6.97 -12.73
N LEU A 130 -0.04 -5.70 -12.59
CA LEU A 130 -0.68 -4.78 -11.67
C LEU A 130 -1.83 -4.00 -12.32
N ARG A 131 -2.82 -3.69 -11.52
CA ARG A 131 -3.97 -2.89 -11.94
C ARG A 131 -4.44 -1.95 -10.83
N ALA A 132 -4.58 -0.67 -11.12
CA ALA A 132 -5.35 0.22 -10.27
C ALA A 132 -6.85 -0.07 -10.45
N LEU A 133 -7.57 -0.19 -9.35
CA LEU A 133 -9.03 -0.19 -9.33
C LEU A 133 -9.54 1.26 -9.42
N ASP A 134 -10.85 1.44 -9.57
CA ASP A 134 -11.45 2.77 -9.58
C ASP A 134 -11.06 3.56 -8.33
N GLN A 135 -10.59 4.78 -8.54
CA GLN A 135 -10.15 5.62 -7.43
C GLN A 135 -11.33 6.06 -6.57
N ALA A 136 -11.13 6.10 -5.26
CA ALA A 136 -12.09 6.64 -4.33
C ALA A 136 -12.21 8.18 -4.52
N PRO A 137 -13.39 8.76 -4.30
CA PRO A 137 -13.55 10.22 -4.32
C PRO A 137 -12.92 10.90 -3.09
N ALA A 138 -12.60 10.13 -2.04
CA ALA A 138 -11.91 10.62 -0.86
C ALA A 138 -10.45 10.90 -1.16
N THR A 139 -9.90 11.93 -0.51
CA THR A 139 -8.49 12.32 -0.64
C THR A 139 -7.80 12.26 0.71
N ASP A 140 -6.54 11.87 0.68
CA ASP A 140 -5.60 12.03 1.78
C ASP A 140 -4.30 12.56 1.17
N GLN A 141 -3.96 13.81 1.50
CA GLN A 141 -2.91 14.56 0.81
C GLN A 141 -1.77 14.86 1.76
N ASP A 142 -0.55 14.86 1.24
CA ASP A 142 0.57 15.46 1.93
C ASP A 142 0.27 16.93 2.25
N SER A 143 0.48 17.33 3.47
CA SER A 143 0.35 18.72 3.89
C SER A 143 1.53 19.17 4.74
N TYR A 144 1.83 20.46 4.67
CA TYR A 144 2.84 21.09 5.51
C TYR A 144 2.15 21.77 6.68
N VAL A 145 2.50 21.33 7.88
CA VAL A 145 1.85 21.75 9.12
C VAL A 145 2.84 22.49 10.00
N VAL A 146 2.40 23.59 10.59
CA VAL A 146 3.10 24.34 11.63
C VAL A 146 2.18 24.47 12.85
N THR A 147 2.72 24.78 14.03
CA THR A 147 1.86 25.08 15.16
C THR A 147 1.14 26.43 14.96
N THR A 148 -0.06 26.58 15.50
CA THR A 148 -0.83 27.83 15.48
C THR A 148 -0.04 28.99 16.08
N THR A 149 0.75 28.74 17.13
CA THR A 149 1.66 29.72 17.74
C THR A 149 2.69 30.21 16.73
N PHE A 150 3.40 29.29 16.09
CA PHE A 150 4.41 29.63 15.08
C PHE A 150 3.81 30.40 13.90
N ALA A 151 2.65 29.95 13.40
CA ALA A 151 1.94 30.65 12.33
C ALA A 151 1.58 32.11 12.72
N THR A 152 1.12 32.33 13.95
CA THR A 152 0.75 33.65 14.44
C THR A 152 1.98 34.53 14.61
N GLU A 153 3.04 34.06 15.25
CA GLU A 153 4.28 34.80 15.50
C GLU A 153 4.94 35.27 14.20
N HIS A 154 4.90 34.45 13.14
CA HIS A 154 5.47 34.74 11.84
C HIS A 154 4.46 35.27 10.82
N SER A 155 3.18 35.50 11.22
CA SER A 155 2.11 35.99 10.34
C SER A 155 1.95 35.13 9.07
N LEU A 156 2.01 33.80 9.20
CA LEU A 156 1.91 32.88 8.08
C LEU A 156 0.47 32.73 7.63
N SER A 157 0.24 32.79 6.32
CA SER A 157 -1.05 32.56 5.67
C SER A 157 -0.94 31.66 4.45
N SER A 158 0.27 31.40 3.98
CA SER A 158 0.59 30.56 2.84
C SER A 158 1.95 29.86 3.04
N ILE A 159 2.22 28.82 2.23
CA ILE A 159 3.54 28.15 2.24
C ILE A 159 4.66 29.16 1.91
N GLY A 160 4.40 30.10 1.00
CA GLY A 160 5.41 31.10 0.59
C GLY A 160 5.87 32.01 1.73
N ASP A 161 5.02 32.26 2.73
CA ASP A 161 5.38 33.12 3.88
C ASP A 161 6.48 32.49 4.76
N LEU A 162 6.62 31.16 4.70
CA LEU A 162 7.69 30.44 5.40
C LEU A 162 9.09 30.90 5.00
N ALA A 163 9.26 31.44 3.79
CA ALA A 163 10.57 31.95 3.33
C ALA A 163 11.13 33.07 4.23
N GLY A 164 10.25 33.81 4.94
CA GLY A 164 10.60 34.86 5.89
C GLY A 164 10.68 34.43 7.35
N ALA A 165 10.31 33.20 7.68
CA ALA A 165 10.15 32.77 9.07
C ALA A 165 11.45 32.35 9.79
N GLY A 166 12.61 32.49 9.14
CA GLY A 166 13.92 32.12 9.71
C GLY A 166 14.39 30.72 9.38
N PRO A 167 15.31 30.16 10.15
CA PRO A 167 15.76 28.78 9.93
C PRO A 167 14.62 27.81 10.20
N LEU A 168 14.34 26.93 9.22
CA LEU A 168 13.28 25.93 9.28
C LEU A 168 13.87 24.53 9.23
N THR A 169 13.32 23.63 10.02
CA THR A 169 13.53 22.19 9.94
C THR A 169 12.19 21.51 9.60
N LEU A 170 12.16 20.77 8.50
CA LEU A 170 11.03 19.95 8.08
C LEU A 170 11.22 18.53 8.59
N GLY A 171 10.26 18.02 9.35
CA GLY A 171 10.17 16.61 9.76
C GLY A 171 9.19 15.83 8.90
N GLY A 172 9.54 14.60 8.56
CA GLY A 172 8.71 13.67 7.82
C GLY A 172 9.46 12.39 7.49
N ASN A 173 8.78 11.42 6.86
CA ASN A 173 9.43 10.18 6.45
C ASN A 173 10.62 10.44 5.52
N SER A 174 11.64 9.58 5.58
CA SER A 174 12.87 9.72 4.80
C SER A 174 12.63 9.84 3.30
N GLU A 175 11.61 9.17 2.75
CA GLU A 175 11.25 9.26 1.34
C GLU A 175 10.90 10.70 0.89
N LEU A 176 10.36 11.53 1.79
CA LEU A 176 9.99 12.92 1.51
C LEU A 176 11.19 13.75 1.06
N GLU A 177 12.40 13.45 1.57
CA GLU A 177 13.61 14.20 1.22
C GLU A 177 13.84 14.26 -0.29
N THR A 178 13.48 13.20 -1.01
CA THR A 178 13.71 13.07 -2.45
C THR A 178 12.46 13.28 -3.31
N ARG A 179 11.30 13.44 -2.69
CA ARG A 179 10.05 13.66 -3.45
C ARG A 179 10.02 15.04 -4.11
N PRO A 180 9.35 15.19 -5.28
CA PRO A 180 9.23 16.48 -5.97
C PRO A 180 8.61 17.61 -5.14
N TYR A 181 7.82 17.26 -4.14
CA TYR A 181 7.20 18.17 -3.17
C TYR A 181 7.99 18.26 -1.85
N GLY A 182 9.12 17.59 -1.71
CA GLY A 182 10.00 17.66 -0.54
C GLY A 182 10.81 18.96 -0.48
N PRO A 183 11.96 18.97 0.24
CA PRO A 183 12.79 20.16 0.42
C PRO A 183 13.17 20.88 -0.88
N ALA A 184 13.51 20.13 -1.92
CA ALA A 184 13.85 20.71 -3.23
C ALA A 184 12.65 21.39 -3.88
N GLY A 185 11.46 20.79 -3.80
CA GLY A 185 10.21 21.36 -4.32
C GLY A 185 9.76 22.60 -3.57
N LEU A 186 9.91 22.63 -2.24
CA LEU A 186 9.65 23.82 -1.43
C LEU A 186 10.56 25.00 -1.85
N ALA A 187 11.86 24.73 -2.02
CA ALA A 187 12.81 25.74 -2.45
C ALA A 187 12.50 26.25 -3.87
N GLN A 188 12.21 25.36 -4.80
CA GLN A 188 11.96 25.70 -6.20
C GLN A 188 10.64 26.44 -6.40
N THR A 189 9.57 26.01 -5.72
CA THR A 189 8.21 26.53 -5.97
C THR A 189 7.90 27.75 -5.13
N TYR A 190 8.35 27.76 -3.86
CA TYR A 190 7.97 28.76 -2.88
C TYR A 190 9.15 29.60 -2.35
N GLY A 191 10.39 29.28 -2.75
CA GLY A 191 11.59 29.92 -2.21
C GLY A 191 11.88 29.58 -0.75
N VAL A 192 11.27 28.51 -0.24
CA VAL A 192 11.39 28.07 1.17
C VAL A 192 12.52 27.05 1.28
N SER A 193 13.59 27.40 1.98
CA SER A 193 14.71 26.50 2.27
C SER A 193 14.54 25.89 3.66
N VAL A 194 14.66 24.57 3.76
CA VAL A 194 14.52 23.83 5.01
C VAL A 194 15.70 22.88 5.22
N ASN A 195 16.09 22.65 6.48
CA ASN A 195 16.79 21.44 6.85
C ASN A 195 15.79 20.29 6.93
N PHE A 196 16.24 19.07 6.65
CA PHE A 196 15.35 17.89 6.75
C PHE A 196 15.77 17.00 7.91
N THR A 197 14.78 16.51 8.66
CA THR A 197 14.96 15.53 9.74
C THR A 197 14.01 14.36 9.48
N PRO A 198 14.53 13.14 9.24
CA PRO A 198 13.67 11.98 9.04
C PRO A 198 13.00 11.58 10.35
N ILE A 199 11.68 11.36 10.29
CA ILE A 199 10.84 10.83 11.37
C ILE A 199 9.91 9.79 10.75
N GLU A 200 10.15 8.51 11.05
CA GLU A 200 9.56 7.37 10.36
C GLU A 200 8.23 6.91 11.00
N ASP A 201 7.29 7.84 11.17
CA ASP A 201 5.95 7.53 11.69
C ASP A 201 4.81 8.11 10.86
N SER A 202 5.12 8.54 9.63
CA SER A 202 4.14 9.02 8.64
C SER A 202 3.24 10.16 9.15
N GLY A 203 3.84 11.14 9.80
CA GLY A 203 3.12 12.27 10.39
C GLY A 203 2.43 11.95 11.71
N GLY A 204 2.71 10.82 12.30
CA GLY A 204 2.12 10.31 13.53
C GLY A 204 2.63 10.99 14.82
N PRO A 205 2.45 10.30 15.97
CA PRO A 205 2.71 10.89 17.29
C PRO A 205 4.13 11.40 17.50
N LEU A 206 5.15 10.79 16.88
CA LEU A 206 6.54 11.25 17.01
C LEU A 206 6.76 12.55 16.24
N THR A 207 6.22 12.66 15.03
CA THR A 207 6.26 13.88 14.22
C THR A 207 5.51 15.02 14.90
N VAL A 208 4.29 14.76 15.40
CA VAL A 208 3.49 15.74 16.15
C VAL A 208 4.23 16.20 17.40
N LYS A 209 4.83 15.28 18.15
CA LYS A 209 5.61 15.64 19.34
C LYS A 209 6.80 16.52 18.99
N ALA A 210 7.58 16.17 17.98
CA ALA A 210 8.73 16.97 17.54
C ALA A 210 8.32 18.39 17.12
N LEU A 211 7.14 18.53 16.47
CA LEU A 211 6.57 19.82 16.08
C LEU A 211 6.14 20.64 17.31
N THR A 212 5.44 20.03 18.26
CA THR A 212 4.93 20.72 19.45
C THR A 212 6.03 21.07 20.45
N ASP A 213 7.09 20.27 20.55
CA ASP A 213 8.28 20.55 21.36
C ASP A 213 9.19 21.62 20.73
N GLY A 214 9.00 21.95 19.44
CA GLY A 214 9.82 22.91 18.71
C GLY A 214 11.12 22.35 18.15
N ASP A 215 11.31 21.03 18.18
CA ASP A 215 12.47 20.36 17.59
C ASP A 215 12.47 20.51 16.06
N ILE A 216 11.28 20.60 15.46
CA ILE A 216 11.02 20.96 14.06
C ILE A 216 10.03 22.12 14.00
N GLN A 217 10.06 22.93 12.94
CA GLN A 217 9.15 24.06 12.73
C GLN A 217 8.06 23.73 11.71
N LEU A 218 8.33 22.74 10.86
CA LEU A 218 7.43 22.31 9.79
C LEU A 218 7.35 20.80 9.80
N ALA A 219 6.15 20.25 9.73
CA ALA A 219 5.91 18.81 9.68
C ALA A 219 5.17 18.41 8.39
N ASN A 220 5.47 17.24 7.86
CA ASN A 220 4.61 16.58 6.89
C ASN A 220 3.59 15.72 7.64
N ILE A 221 2.33 16.10 7.56
CA ILE A 221 1.20 15.38 8.16
C ILE A 221 0.12 15.27 7.09
N TYR A 222 -0.54 14.11 7.02
CA TYR A 222 -1.56 13.87 5.99
C TYR A 222 -2.89 14.56 6.33
N SER A 223 -3.60 15.01 5.30
CA SER A 223 -4.82 15.82 5.46
C SER A 223 -5.98 15.09 6.14
N SER A 224 -5.95 13.76 6.19
CA SER A 224 -6.93 12.93 6.92
C SER A 224 -6.58 12.70 8.39
N ASP A 225 -5.41 13.17 8.87
CA ASP A 225 -4.98 12.90 10.24
C ASP A 225 -5.86 13.63 11.25
N PRO A 226 -6.40 12.92 12.25
CA PRO A 226 -7.25 13.53 13.30
C PRO A 226 -6.58 14.66 14.07
N VAL A 227 -5.25 14.67 14.19
CA VAL A 227 -4.51 15.72 14.91
C VAL A 227 -4.76 17.11 14.34
N LEU A 228 -5.06 17.22 13.05
CA LEU A 228 -5.36 18.49 12.39
C LEU A 228 -6.71 19.10 12.85
N ALA A 229 -7.59 18.28 13.43
CA ALA A 229 -8.88 18.74 13.97
C ALA A 229 -8.77 19.24 15.42
N ASP A 230 -7.71 18.88 16.13
CA ASP A 230 -7.53 19.24 17.53
C ASP A 230 -6.85 20.62 17.72
N GLY A 231 -6.40 21.27 16.66
CA GLY A 231 -5.89 22.68 16.63
C GLY A 231 -4.42 22.81 16.91
#